data_c823ea6ee9cb24fb29ad899428ed7be1
#
_entry.id   c823ea6ee9cb24fb29ad899428ed7be1
#
_cell.length_a   1.000
_cell.length_b   1.000
_cell.length_c   1.000
_cell.angle_alpha   90.00
_cell.angle_beta   90.00
_cell.angle_gamma   90.00
#
_symmetry.space_group_name_H-M   'P 1'
#
loop_
_entity.id
_entity.type
_entity.pdbx_description
1 polymer ?
#
loop_
_entity_poly.entity_id
_entity_poly.type
_entity_poly.pdbx_seq_one_letter_code
_entity_poly.pdbx_strand_id
1 'polypeptide(L)'
;MLPAWRSPSTAATPRSDRARGVSSGQITCFDPDAPTGSGFWHWVVVNIPPGVTELPLDAGNPAGGKLPAGALQVRTDFGKPGYGGPCPPAGDHPHRYLFTLHVVSMDTLRVTADTAAAVVGFYLNFNTLAKASLMGLYKRS
;
A
#
# COMPACT_ATOMS: atom_id res chain seq x y z
N MET A 1 7.07 3.43 -13.87
CA MET A 1 7.36 2.05 -13.40
C MET A 1 7.57 2.08 -11.89
N LEU A 2 6.93 1.19 -11.16
CA LEU A 2 7.08 1.10 -9.72
C LEU A 2 8.39 0.37 -9.39
N PRO A 3 9.29 0.96 -8.61
CA PRO A 3 10.50 0.26 -8.19
C PRO A 3 10.16 -0.93 -7.29
N ALA A 4 11.10 -1.86 -7.17
CA ALA A 4 10.96 -2.95 -6.23
C ALA A 4 10.85 -2.39 -4.81
N TRP A 5 9.89 -2.90 -4.06
CA TRP A 5 9.70 -2.52 -2.67
C TRP A 5 10.47 -3.45 -1.75
N ARG A 6 11.19 -2.88 -0.83
CA ARG A 6 11.79 -3.62 0.29
C ARG A 6 11.16 -3.14 1.58
N SER A 7 10.73 -4.08 2.39
CA SER A 7 10.30 -3.74 3.73
C SER A 7 11.46 -3.05 4.45
N PRO A 8 11.24 -1.86 5.02
CA PRO A 8 12.32 -1.12 5.66
C PRO A 8 12.90 -1.84 6.87
N SER A 9 12.24 -2.88 7.34
CA SER A 9 12.78 -3.58 8.49
C SER A 9 12.09 -4.91 8.75
N THR A 10 12.80 -5.99 8.52
CA THR A 10 12.50 -7.25 9.19
C THR A 10 12.75 -7.16 10.69
N ALA A 11 13.50 -6.16 11.14
CA ALA A 11 13.79 -5.92 12.55
C ALA A 11 12.69 -5.10 13.24
N ALA A 12 11.80 -4.44 12.51
CA ALA A 12 10.74 -3.62 13.09
C ALA A 12 9.55 -4.44 13.61
N THR A 13 9.36 -5.68 13.14
CA THR A 13 8.31 -6.56 13.66
C THR A 13 8.82 -7.25 14.92
N PRO A 14 8.18 -7.03 16.07
CA PRO A 14 8.57 -7.73 17.27
C PRO A 14 8.57 -9.24 17.09
N ARG A 15 9.58 -9.89 17.63
CA ARG A 15 9.74 -11.33 17.51
C ARG A 15 8.55 -12.10 18.06
N SER A 16 7.91 -11.56 19.12
CA SER A 16 6.72 -12.12 19.71
C SER A 16 5.52 -12.13 18.76
N ASP A 17 5.38 -11.13 17.89
CA ASP A 17 4.27 -11.06 16.95
C ASP A 17 4.44 -12.06 15.83
N ARG A 18 5.68 -12.27 15.37
CA ARG A 18 5.98 -13.33 14.41
C ARG A 18 5.75 -14.72 14.98
N ALA A 19 6.08 -14.92 16.27
CA ALA A 19 5.85 -16.19 16.94
C ALA A 19 4.37 -16.52 17.10
N ARG A 20 3.49 -15.52 17.15
CA ARG A 20 2.04 -15.72 17.22
C ARG A 20 1.41 -16.02 15.87
N GLY A 21 2.11 -15.85 14.76
CA GLY A 21 1.58 -16.05 13.41
C GLY A 21 0.46 -15.09 13.02
N VAL A 22 0.26 -14.01 13.80
CA VAL A 22 -0.83 -13.04 13.60
C VAL A 22 -0.28 -11.70 13.15
N SER A 23 0.23 -11.68 11.92
CA SER A 23 0.65 -10.43 11.30
C SER A 23 0.57 -10.53 9.80
N SER A 24 0.30 -9.42 9.17
CA SER A 24 0.35 -9.29 7.72
C SER A 24 0.84 -7.90 7.37
N GLY A 25 1.34 -7.74 6.15
CA GLY A 25 1.78 -6.47 5.62
C GLY A 25 0.74 -5.88 4.68
N GLN A 26 0.59 -4.58 4.72
CA GLN A 26 -0.25 -3.82 3.80
C GLN A 26 0.57 -2.66 3.25
N ILE A 27 0.43 -2.38 1.97
CA ILE A 27 1.11 -1.25 1.33
C ILE A 27 0.06 -0.34 0.72
N THR A 28 0.20 0.96 0.97
CA THR A 28 -0.65 1.97 0.35
C THR A 28 0.22 3.01 -0.34
N CYS A 29 -0.30 3.59 -1.42
CA CYS A 29 0.25 4.80 -2.04
C CYS A 29 -0.85 5.85 -2.06
N PHE A 30 -0.63 6.96 -1.37
CA PHE A 30 -1.62 8.02 -1.19
C PHE A 30 -1.04 9.37 -1.57
N ASP A 31 -1.82 10.15 -2.32
CA ASP A 31 -1.50 11.53 -2.69
C ASP A 31 -2.41 12.49 -1.90
N PRO A 32 -1.89 13.14 -0.85
CA PRO A 32 -2.66 14.12 -0.09
C PRO A 32 -2.84 15.44 -0.81
N ASP A 33 -2.09 15.68 -1.88
CA ASP A 33 -2.08 16.94 -2.61
C ASP A 33 -3.00 16.94 -3.83
N ALA A 34 -3.61 15.80 -4.14
CA ALA A 34 -4.56 15.72 -5.24
C ALA A 34 -5.70 16.75 -5.06
N PRO A 35 -6.12 17.44 -6.13
CA PRO A 35 -7.17 18.46 -6.04
C PRO A 35 -8.56 17.82 -5.93
N THR A 36 -8.76 17.05 -4.87
CA THR A 36 -10.01 16.40 -4.48
C THR A 36 -10.32 16.76 -3.04
N GLY A 37 -11.50 16.44 -2.58
CA GLY A 37 -11.87 16.72 -1.20
C GLY A 37 -11.18 15.83 -0.15
N SER A 38 -10.58 14.73 -0.56
CA SER A 38 -10.07 13.70 0.35
C SER A 38 -8.70 13.14 -0.04
N GLY A 39 -7.98 13.78 -0.96
CA GLY A 39 -6.76 13.21 -1.52
C GLY A 39 -7.07 12.09 -2.52
N PHE A 40 -6.08 11.26 -2.83
CA PHE A 40 -6.28 10.23 -3.85
C PHE A 40 -5.42 8.99 -3.55
N TRP A 41 -6.06 7.83 -3.53
CA TRP A 41 -5.40 6.55 -3.33
C TRP A 41 -4.97 5.96 -4.68
N HIS A 42 -3.66 5.75 -4.85
CA HIS A 42 -3.08 5.26 -6.10
C HIS A 42 -2.80 3.76 -6.08
N TRP A 43 -2.64 3.16 -4.89
CA TRP A 43 -2.35 1.75 -4.76
C TRP A 43 -2.69 1.27 -3.37
N VAL A 44 -3.31 0.09 -3.29
CA VAL A 44 -3.66 -0.55 -2.02
C VAL A 44 -3.42 -2.05 -2.17
N VAL A 45 -2.51 -2.59 -1.37
CA VAL A 45 -2.23 -4.02 -1.31
C VAL A 45 -2.39 -4.48 0.12
N VAL A 46 -3.15 -5.53 0.33
CA VAL A 46 -3.40 -6.09 1.66
C VAL A 46 -2.95 -7.54 1.72
N ASN A 47 -2.80 -8.03 2.94
CA ASN A 47 -2.57 -9.45 3.21
C ASN A 47 -1.26 -9.99 2.61
N ILE A 48 -0.22 -9.17 2.63
CA ILE A 48 1.13 -9.63 2.30
C ILE A 48 1.59 -10.52 3.46
N PRO A 49 1.96 -11.80 3.18
CA PRO A 49 2.33 -12.73 4.25
C PRO A 49 3.53 -12.24 5.05
N PRO A 50 3.59 -12.59 6.35
CA PRO A 50 4.79 -12.32 7.15
C PRO A 50 5.97 -13.09 6.57
N GLY A 51 7.14 -12.51 6.61
CA GLY A 51 8.33 -13.11 6.00
C GLY A 51 8.62 -12.63 4.59
N VAL A 52 7.68 -12.00 3.92
CA VAL A 52 7.94 -11.32 2.66
C VAL A 52 8.66 -10.00 2.96
N THR A 53 9.87 -9.86 2.47
CA THR A 53 10.74 -8.71 2.78
C THR A 53 10.88 -7.74 1.62
N GLU A 54 10.45 -8.14 0.42
CA GLU A 54 10.47 -7.29 -0.76
C GLU A 54 9.38 -7.72 -1.73
N LEU A 55 8.96 -6.81 -2.58
CA LEU A 55 8.08 -7.11 -3.71
C LEU A 55 8.87 -6.91 -5.00
N PRO A 56 8.58 -7.71 -6.04
CA PRO A 56 9.25 -7.55 -7.33
C PRO A 56 8.90 -6.21 -7.98
N LEU A 57 9.74 -5.80 -8.91
CA LEU A 57 9.45 -4.65 -9.76
C LEU A 57 8.10 -4.89 -10.46
N ASP A 58 7.30 -3.83 -10.56
CA ASP A 58 5.98 -3.87 -11.19
C ASP A 58 4.97 -4.78 -10.46
N ALA A 59 5.15 -4.97 -9.16
CA ALA A 59 4.22 -5.75 -8.33
C ALA A 59 2.80 -5.19 -8.35
N GLY A 60 2.66 -3.89 -8.61
CA GLY A 60 1.36 -3.21 -8.69
C GLY A 60 0.68 -3.31 -10.04
N ASN A 61 1.19 -4.09 -10.99
CA ASN A 61 0.58 -4.24 -12.31
C ASN A 61 -0.89 -4.66 -12.16
N PRO A 62 -1.85 -3.92 -12.78
CA PRO A 62 -3.26 -4.27 -12.69
C PRO A 62 -3.61 -5.67 -13.21
N ALA A 63 -2.80 -6.21 -14.14
CA ALA A 63 -2.97 -7.57 -14.63
C ALA A 63 -2.67 -8.63 -13.56
N GLY A 64 -2.01 -8.25 -12.46
CA GLY A 64 -1.68 -9.16 -11.37
C GLY A 64 -0.51 -10.08 -11.66
N GLY A 65 -0.38 -11.13 -10.86
CA GLY A 65 0.56 -12.22 -11.10
C GLY A 65 1.95 -12.02 -10.49
N LYS A 66 2.24 -10.87 -9.89
CA LYS A 66 3.57 -10.57 -9.33
C LYS A 66 3.58 -10.40 -7.83
N LEU A 67 2.44 -10.51 -7.18
CA LEU A 67 2.36 -10.43 -5.73
C LEU A 67 2.52 -11.82 -5.10
N PRO A 68 3.00 -11.88 -3.84
CA PRO A 68 3.02 -13.14 -3.10
C PRO A 68 1.63 -13.76 -2.98
N ALA A 69 1.57 -15.09 -2.90
CA ALA A 69 0.32 -15.79 -2.68
C ALA A 69 -0.38 -15.26 -1.42
N GLY A 70 -1.66 -15.01 -1.50
CA GLY A 70 -2.48 -14.46 -0.42
C GLY A 70 -2.60 -12.94 -0.43
N ALA A 71 -1.65 -12.23 -1.04
CA ALA A 71 -1.74 -10.77 -1.17
C ALA A 71 -2.82 -10.38 -2.18
N LEU A 72 -3.53 -9.32 -1.89
CA LEU A 72 -4.65 -8.84 -2.69
C LEU A 72 -4.49 -7.36 -3.02
N GLN A 73 -4.61 -7.02 -4.29
CA GLN A 73 -4.74 -5.62 -4.69
C GLN A 73 -6.20 -5.19 -4.54
N VAL A 74 -6.41 -4.04 -3.91
CA VAL A 74 -7.73 -3.49 -3.63
C VAL A 74 -7.97 -2.29 -4.54
N ARG A 75 -9.22 -2.03 -4.84
CA ARG A 75 -9.65 -0.90 -5.68
C ARG A 75 -9.06 0.41 -5.18
N THR A 76 -8.49 1.17 -6.09
CA THR A 76 -7.99 2.53 -5.86
C THR A 76 -9.05 3.56 -6.21
N ASP A 77 -8.72 4.83 -6.06
CA ASP A 77 -9.62 5.91 -6.46
C ASP A 77 -9.74 6.05 -7.98
N PHE A 78 -8.92 5.32 -8.75
CA PHE A 78 -9.16 5.15 -10.19
C PHE A 78 -10.34 4.21 -10.49
N GLY A 79 -10.89 3.54 -9.47
CA GLY A 79 -12.05 2.67 -9.64
C GLY A 79 -11.72 1.20 -9.90
N LYS A 80 -10.46 0.81 -9.86
CA LYS A 80 -10.01 -0.56 -10.11
C LYS A 80 -8.76 -0.88 -9.28
N PRO A 81 -8.48 -2.17 -9.02
CA PRO A 81 -7.24 -2.58 -8.38
C PRO A 81 -6.01 -2.34 -9.26
N GLY A 82 -4.88 -2.19 -8.63
CA GLY A 82 -3.59 -2.01 -9.30
C GLY A 82 -3.01 -0.62 -9.08
N TYR A 83 -1.69 -0.51 -9.31
CA TYR A 83 -1.00 0.76 -9.18
C TYR A 83 -1.28 1.64 -10.38
N GLY A 84 -1.94 2.78 -10.15
CA GLY A 84 -2.31 3.71 -11.20
C GLY A 84 -1.21 4.68 -11.62
N GLY A 85 -0.13 4.74 -10.85
CA GLY A 85 0.98 5.66 -11.10
C GLY A 85 0.65 7.11 -10.68
N PRO A 86 1.68 7.96 -10.54
CA PRO A 86 1.47 9.35 -10.25
C PRO A 86 0.86 10.06 -11.46
N CYS A 87 -0.20 10.82 -11.21
CA CYS A 87 -0.93 11.50 -12.28
C CYS A 87 -1.42 12.89 -11.82
N PRO A 88 -0.51 13.79 -11.38
CA PRO A 88 -0.93 15.13 -11.00
C PRO A 88 -1.38 15.90 -12.24
N PRO A 89 -2.28 16.87 -12.12
CA PRO A 89 -2.65 17.74 -13.24
C PRO A 89 -1.41 18.42 -13.85
N ALA A 90 -1.39 18.52 -15.16
CA ALA A 90 -0.31 19.23 -15.84
C ALA A 90 -0.24 20.68 -15.37
N GLY A 91 0.97 21.16 -15.05
CA GLY A 91 1.19 22.52 -14.58
C GLY A 91 0.94 22.73 -13.09
N ASP A 92 0.45 21.73 -12.37
CA ASP A 92 0.27 21.84 -10.92
C ASP A 92 1.63 21.73 -10.20
N HIS A 93 1.66 22.15 -8.91
CA HIS A 93 2.85 21.99 -8.08
C HIS A 93 3.19 20.51 -7.92
N PRO A 94 4.40 20.13 -7.49
CA PRO A 94 4.73 18.74 -7.22
C PRO A 94 3.81 18.15 -6.16
N HIS A 95 3.31 16.95 -6.41
CA HIS A 95 2.51 16.21 -5.44
C HIS A 95 3.37 15.22 -4.68
N ARG A 96 3.01 14.98 -3.43
CA ARG A 96 3.63 13.96 -2.58
C ARG A 96 2.93 12.64 -2.80
N TYR A 97 3.72 11.59 -2.99
CA TYR A 97 3.20 10.21 -3.08
C TYR A 97 3.76 9.44 -1.90
N LEU A 98 2.88 9.16 -0.95
CA LEU A 98 3.25 8.51 0.31
C LEU A 98 3.05 7.01 0.18
N PHE A 99 4.17 6.29 0.07
CA PHE A 99 4.17 4.83 0.12
C PHE A 99 4.33 4.42 1.57
N THR A 100 3.35 3.73 2.12
CA THR A 100 3.37 3.32 3.52
C THR A 100 3.19 1.82 3.62
N LEU A 101 4.12 1.18 4.32
CA LEU A 101 3.98 -0.20 4.74
C LEU A 101 3.39 -0.21 6.14
N HIS A 102 2.30 -0.95 6.31
CA HIS A 102 1.68 -1.21 7.60
C HIS A 102 1.84 -2.67 7.96
N VAL A 103 2.32 -2.95 9.17
CA VAL A 103 2.28 -4.28 9.75
C VAL A 103 1.12 -4.30 10.73
N VAL A 104 0.17 -5.18 10.52
CA VAL A 104 -1.04 -5.26 11.34
C VAL A 104 -1.06 -6.53 12.18
N SER A 105 -1.86 -6.50 13.25
CA SER A 105 -1.98 -7.58 14.21
C SER A 105 -2.80 -8.77 13.72
N MET A 106 -3.33 -8.71 12.50
CA MET A 106 -4.14 -9.76 11.92
C MET A 106 -3.39 -10.43 10.79
N ASP A 107 -3.56 -11.75 10.63
CA ASP A 107 -3.00 -12.49 9.50
C ASP A 107 -3.72 -12.13 8.19
N THR A 108 -4.98 -11.74 8.27
CA THR A 108 -5.80 -11.38 7.11
C THR A 108 -6.76 -10.25 7.46
N LEU A 109 -6.73 -9.17 6.66
CA LEU A 109 -7.81 -8.20 6.65
C LEU A 109 -8.97 -8.75 5.82
N ARG A 110 -10.18 -8.68 6.35
CA ARG A 110 -11.39 -9.18 5.69
C ARG A 110 -11.97 -8.15 4.75
N VAL A 111 -11.29 -7.95 3.64
CA VAL A 111 -11.70 -7.03 2.57
C VAL A 111 -11.65 -7.76 1.24
N THR A 112 -12.32 -7.21 0.25
CA THR A 112 -12.30 -7.73 -1.13
C THR A 112 -11.58 -6.75 -2.05
N ALA A 113 -11.31 -7.17 -3.26
CA ALA A 113 -10.72 -6.30 -4.27
C ALA A 113 -11.59 -5.05 -4.55
N ASP A 114 -12.86 -5.09 -4.24
CA ASP A 114 -13.81 -4.00 -4.50
C ASP A 114 -14.08 -3.12 -3.27
N THR A 115 -13.43 -3.39 -2.15
CA THR A 115 -13.55 -2.56 -0.95
C THR A 115 -12.97 -1.17 -1.22
N ALA A 116 -13.63 -0.12 -0.73
CA ALA A 116 -13.11 1.23 -0.87
C ALA A 116 -11.78 1.39 -0.12
N ALA A 117 -10.83 2.11 -0.72
CA ALA A 117 -9.52 2.34 -0.09
C ALA A 117 -9.64 3.02 1.28
N ALA A 118 -10.59 3.92 1.45
CA ALA A 118 -10.82 4.58 2.74
C ALA A 118 -11.24 3.58 3.83
N VAL A 119 -11.94 2.51 3.48
CA VAL A 119 -12.32 1.45 4.43
C VAL A 119 -11.07 0.66 4.85
N VAL A 120 -10.18 0.36 3.91
CA VAL A 120 -8.90 -0.27 4.24
C VAL A 120 -8.12 0.64 5.19
N GLY A 121 -8.03 1.92 4.88
CA GLY A 121 -7.38 2.92 5.75
C GLY A 121 -7.96 2.95 7.16
N PHE A 122 -9.27 2.81 7.29
CA PHE A 122 -9.93 2.72 8.58
C PHE A 122 -9.44 1.51 9.40
N TYR A 123 -9.40 0.33 8.78
CA TYR A 123 -8.88 -0.86 9.46
C TYR A 123 -7.40 -0.71 9.83
N LEU A 124 -6.59 -0.13 8.95
CA LEU A 124 -5.19 0.10 9.22
C LEU A 124 -4.99 1.03 10.41
N ASN A 125 -5.81 2.06 10.51
CA ASN A 125 -5.70 3.03 11.62
C ASN A 125 -5.85 2.38 12.99
N PHE A 126 -6.67 1.35 13.11
CA PHE A 126 -6.93 0.69 14.39
C PHE A 126 -6.09 -0.55 14.65
N ASN A 127 -5.43 -1.11 13.65
CA ASN A 127 -4.77 -2.41 13.78
C ASN A 127 -3.27 -2.38 13.47
N THR A 128 -2.72 -1.25 13.08
CA THR A 128 -1.30 -1.16 12.73
C THR A 128 -0.43 -1.22 13.97
N LEU A 129 0.47 -2.19 13.99
CA LEU A 129 1.48 -2.37 15.05
C LEU A 129 2.73 -1.54 14.76
N ALA A 130 3.10 -1.45 13.49
CA ALA A 130 4.27 -0.71 13.05
C ALA A 130 4.04 -0.24 11.61
N LYS A 131 4.61 0.91 11.26
CA LYS A 131 4.56 1.41 9.90
C LYS A 131 5.85 2.11 9.51
N ALA A 132 6.13 2.11 8.22
CA ALA A 132 7.24 2.85 7.63
C ALA A 132 6.74 3.50 6.34
N SER A 133 7.20 4.71 6.08
CA SER A 133 6.76 5.49 4.92
C SER A 133 7.94 5.94 4.10
N LEU A 134 7.73 5.98 2.79
CA LEU A 134 8.63 6.57 1.81
C LEU A 134 7.83 7.58 1.01
N MET A 135 8.37 8.78 0.84
CA MET A 135 7.71 9.83 0.07
C MET A 135 8.43 10.06 -1.24
N GLY A 136 7.68 10.01 -2.34
CA GLY A 136 8.14 10.46 -3.64
C GLY A 136 7.47 11.77 -4.03
N LEU A 137 8.15 12.57 -4.82
CA LEU A 137 7.60 13.79 -5.41
C LEU A 137 7.51 13.63 -6.92
N TYR A 138 6.41 14.07 -7.51
CA TYR A 138 6.23 14.02 -8.95
C TYR A 138 5.42 15.23 -9.43
N LYS A 139 5.81 15.73 -10.59
CA LYS A 139 5.17 16.87 -11.24
C LYS A 139 5.10 16.60 -12.74
N ARG A 140 4.00 17.00 -13.38
CA ARG A 140 3.90 17.03 -14.84
C ARG A 140 4.04 18.47 -15.34
N SER A 141 4.78 18.64 -16.40
CA SER A 141 4.96 19.94 -17.07
C SER A 141 3.69 20.41 -17.75
#